data_d92fdbbd3c55f230298567369033df17
#
_entry.id   d92fdbbd3c55f230298567369033df17
#
_cell.length_a   1.000
_cell.length_b   1.000
_cell.length_c   1.000
_cell.angle_alpha   90.00
_cell.angle_beta   90.00
_cell.angle_gamma   90.00
#
_symmetry.space_group_name_H-M   'P 1'
#
loop_
_entity.id
_entity.type
_entity.pdbx_description
1 polymer ?
#
loop_
_entity_poly.entity_id
_entity_poly.type
_entity_poly.pdbx_seq_one_letter_code
_entity_poly.pdbx_strand_id
1 'polypeptide(L)'
;MDAIYARQSVDKADSLSIQGQVDLCRQKSGENCRIYQDKGYSGKNTNRPAFQRMMEDVEKGLIQKIIVYRLDRFSRSIADFGRLWEILKRHSVEFVSIN
;
A
#
# COMPACT_ATOMS: atom_id res chain seq x y z
N MET A 1 13.57 -3.18 -4.12
CA MET A 1 12.94 -1.87 -4.30
C MET A 1 11.84 -1.70 -3.27
N ASP A 2 11.65 -0.50 -2.77
CA ASP A 2 10.57 -0.21 -1.84
C ASP A 2 9.32 0.18 -2.61
N ALA A 3 8.16 -0.15 -2.06
CA ALA A 3 6.88 0.22 -2.66
C ALA A 3 6.14 1.15 -1.71
N ILE A 4 5.62 2.24 -2.24
CA ILE A 4 4.75 3.14 -1.50
C ILE A 4 3.35 2.97 -2.07
N TYR A 5 2.40 2.63 -1.21
CA TYR A 5 1.01 2.49 -1.64
C TYR A 5 0.17 3.60 -1.03
N ALA A 6 -0.55 4.32 -1.86
CA ALA A 6 -1.44 5.39 -1.44
C ALA A 6 -2.82 5.18 -2.06
N ARG A 7 -3.86 5.43 -1.27
CA ARG A 7 -5.23 5.28 -1.73
C ARG A 7 -6.08 6.42 -1.18
N GLN A 8 -6.99 6.92 -2.01
CA GLN A 8 -7.96 7.92 -1.60
C GLN A 8 -9.33 7.46 -2.08
N SER A 9 -10.28 7.34 -1.16
CA SER A 9 -11.61 6.88 -1.51
C SER A 9 -12.43 8.01 -2.14
N VAL A 10 -13.53 7.63 -2.79
CA VAL A 10 -14.45 8.61 -3.38
C VAL A 10 -15.20 9.40 -2.31
N ASP A 11 -15.30 8.87 -1.11
CA ASP A 11 -16.13 9.46 -0.05
C ASP A 11 -15.51 10.67 0.61
N LYS A 12 -14.26 10.94 0.34
CA LYS A 12 -13.55 12.14 0.83
C LYS A 12 -13.56 12.30 2.36
N ALA A 13 -13.87 11.26 3.08
CA ALA A 13 -13.77 11.31 4.52
C ALA A 13 -12.33 11.42 4.98
N ASP A 14 -11.41 11.15 4.08
CA ASP A 14 -9.99 11.19 4.37
C ASP A 14 -9.44 12.57 4.17
N SER A 15 -8.72 13.04 5.15
CA SER A 15 -8.18 14.37 5.14
C SER A 15 -6.88 14.49 4.33
N LEU A 16 -6.20 13.37 4.08
CA LEU A 16 -4.89 13.44 3.44
C LEU A 16 -4.95 12.92 2.01
N SER A 17 -4.51 13.78 1.08
CA SER A 17 -4.47 13.44 -0.34
C SER A 17 -3.43 12.35 -0.61
N ILE A 18 -3.50 11.78 -1.82
CA ILE A 18 -2.52 10.81 -2.26
C ILE A 18 -1.11 11.40 -2.23
N GLN A 19 -0.96 12.63 -2.71
CA GLN A 19 0.35 13.28 -2.71
C GLN A 19 0.89 13.45 -1.29
N GLY A 20 0.04 13.84 -0.35
CA GLY A 20 0.45 13.96 1.04
C GLY A 20 0.88 12.63 1.64
N GLN A 21 0.15 11.57 1.32
CA GLN A 21 0.53 10.23 1.77
C GLN A 21 1.88 9.83 1.21
N VAL A 22 2.10 10.05 -0.08
CA VAL A 22 3.36 9.70 -0.73
C VAL A 22 4.52 10.47 -0.12
N ASP A 23 4.33 11.78 0.12
CA ASP A 23 5.39 12.60 0.69
C ASP A 23 5.84 12.09 2.06
N LEU A 24 4.88 11.72 2.90
CA LEU A 24 5.21 11.18 4.21
C LEU A 24 5.89 9.81 4.10
N CYS A 25 5.41 8.98 3.20
CA CYS A 25 5.99 7.65 3.01
C CYS A 25 7.40 7.71 2.45
N ARG A 26 7.71 8.69 1.62
CA ARG A 26 9.06 8.82 1.06
C ARG A 26 10.12 8.99 2.13
N GLN A 27 9.75 9.57 3.27
CA GLN A 27 10.69 9.73 4.38
C GLN A 27 11.16 8.40 4.95
N LYS A 28 10.39 7.35 4.72
CA LYS A 28 10.72 6.01 5.22
C LYS A 28 11.24 5.08 4.13
N SER A 29 11.27 5.54 2.88
CA SER A 29 11.71 4.69 1.78
C SER A 29 13.19 4.93 1.46
N GLY A 30 13.79 3.95 0.79
CA GLY A 30 15.11 4.11 0.21
C GLY A 30 15.03 4.89 -1.10
N GLU A 31 16.16 5.03 -1.77
CA GLU A 31 16.23 5.77 -3.01
C GLU A 31 15.48 5.07 -4.14
N ASN A 32 15.49 3.74 -4.12
CA ASN A 32 14.84 2.95 -5.16
C ASN A 32 13.44 2.58 -4.71
N CYS A 33 12.46 3.41 -5.06
CA CYS A 33 11.08 3.14 -4.69
C CYS A 33 10.14 3.36 -5.87
N ARG A 34 9.03 2.63 -5.84
CA ARG A 34 7.97 2.76 -6.83
C ARG A 34 6.68 3.15 -6.11
N ILE A 35 5.92 4.04 -6.72
CA ILE A 35 4.67 4.53 -6.14
C ILE A 35 3.50 3.82 -6.83
N TYR A 36 2.62 3.27 -6.01
CA TYR A 36 1.37 2.64 -6.47
C TYR A 36 0.23 3.43 -5.86
N GLN A 37 -0.64 3.96 -6.71
CA GLN A 37 -1.72 4.80 -6.20
C GLN A 37 -3.05 4.46 -6.85
N ASP A 38 -4.08 4.38 -6.03
CA ASP A 38 -5.45 4.14 -6.46
C ASP A 38 -6.31 5.28 -5.95
N LYS A 39 -6.85 6.08 -6.87
CA LYS A 39 -7.70 7.21 -6.52
C LYS A 39 -9.12 6.93 -6.96
N GLY A 40 -10.08 7.20 -6.07
CA GLY A 40 -11.48 7.06 -6.39
C GLY A 40 -12.05 5.67 -6.18
N TYR A 41 -11.31 4.79 -5.51
CA TYR A 41 -11.77 3.44 -5.23
C TYR A 41 -12.16 3.30 -3.77
N SER A 42 -13.34 2.72 -3.53
CA SER A 42 -13.81 2.47 -2.18
C SER A 42 -12.94 1.42 -1.50
N GLY A 43 -12.78 1.54 -0.18
CA GLY A 43 -12.07 0.53 0.59
C GLY A 43 -12.74 -0.83 0.57
N LYS A 44 -14.04 -0.86 0.25
CA LYS A 44 -14.79 -2.12 0.12
C LYS A 44 -14.58 -2.76 -1.23
N ASN A 45 -14.09 -2.01 -2.20
CA ASN A 45 -13.87 -2.51 -3.54
C ASN A 45 -12.47 -3.10 -3.61
N THR A 46 -12.38 -4.40 -3.88
CA THR A 46 -11.12 -5.09 -4.02
C THR A 46 -10.48 -4.86 -5.39
N ASN A 47 -11.21 -4.22 -6.31
CA ASN A 47 -10.71 -3.95 -7.64
C ASN A 47 -9.87 -2.67 -7.63
N ARG A 48 -8.68 -2.77 -7.09
CA ARG A 48 -7.71 -1.67 -7.00
C ARG A 48 -6.53 -2.01 -7.90
N PRO A 49 -6.48 -1.46 -9.13
CA PRO A 49 -5.48 -1.88 -10.11
C PRO A 49 -4.04 -1.70 -9.64
N ALA A 50 -3.72 -0.57 -9.02
CA ALA A 50 -2.36 -0.35 -8.55
C ALA A 50 -2.00 -1.31 -7.42
N PHE A 51 -2.93 -1.57 -6.52
CA PHE A 51 -2.71 -2.54 -5.45
C PHE A 51 -2.43 -3.92 -6.02
N GLN A 52 -3.21 -4.32 -7.03
CA GLN A 52 -3.02 -5.63 -7.65
C GLN A 52 -1.65 -5.72 -8.31
N ARG A 53 -1.22 -4.67 -9.02
CA ARG A 53 0.11 -4.66 -9.62
C ARG A 53 1.20 -4.75 -8.57
N MET A 54 1.00 -4.06 -7.44
CA MET A 54 1.97 -4.11 -6.35
C MET A 54 2.10 -5.53 -5.80
N MET A 55 0.98 -6.20 -5.59
CA MET A 55 1.02 -7.57 -5.07
C MET A 55 1.63 -8.54 -6.07
N GLU A 56 1.41 -8.33 -7.37
CA GLU A 56 2.09 -9.13 -8.39
C GLU A 56 3.60 -8.92 -8.32
N ASP A 57 4.04 -7.68 -8.13
CA ASP A 57 5.45 -7.36 -8.02
C ASP A 57 6.07 -7.96 -6.76
N VAL A 58 5.28 -8.06 -5.67
CA VAL A 58 5.72 -8.77 -4.47
C VAL A 58 6.00 -10.24 -4.80
N GLU A 59 5.10 -10.87 -5.53
CA GLU A 59 5.25 -12.29 -5.88
C GLU A 59 6.42 -12.53 -6.82
N LYS A 60 6.77 -11.53 -7.63
CA LYS A 60 7.94 -11.60 -8.50
C LYS A 60 9.25 -11.35 -7.78
N GLY A 61 9.19 -11.01 -6.50
CA GLY A 61 10.40 -10.74 -5.73
C GLY A 61 11.01 -9.38 -5.97
N LEU A 62 10.25 -8.45 -6.53
CA LEU A 62 10.76 -7.11 -6.86
C LEU A 62 10.67 -6.14 -5.70
N ILE A 63 9.83 -6.43 -4.71
CA ILE A 63 9.56 -5.52 -3.60
C ILE A 63 10.10 -6.11 -2.31
N GLN A 64 10.86 -5.31 -1.55
CA GLN A 64 11.42 -5.70 -0.27
C GLN A 64 10.72 -5.02 0.89
N LYS A 65 10.03 -3.91 0.65
CA LYS A 65 9.34 -3.17 1.70
C LYS A 65 8.12 -2.46 1.12
N ILE A 66 7.01 -2.51 1.84
CA ILE A 66 5.80 -1.76 1.50
C ILE A 66 5.57 -0.71 2.58
N ILE A 67 5.36 0.53 2.17
CA ILE A 67 5.13 1.66 3.07
C ILE A 67 3.78 2.25 2.77
N VAL A 68 2.95 2.42 3.81
CA VAL A 68 1.63 3.04 3.67
C VAL A 68 1.48 4.12 4.74
N TYR A 69 0.61 5.08 4.47
CA TYR A 69 0.32 6.13 5.44
C TYR A 69 -0.37 5.55 6.67
N ARG A 70 -1.40 4.74 6.47
CA ARG A 70 -2.12 4.06 7.54
C ARG A 70 -2.51 2.67 7.07
N LEU A 71 -2.70 1.78 8.04
CA LEU A 71 -3.05 0.40 7.73
C LEU A 71 -4.32 0.28 6.90
N ASP A 72 -5.31 1.15 7.12
CA ASP A 72 -6.57 1.07 6.39
C ASP A 72 -6.44 1.46 4.92
N ARG A 73 -5.31 2.03 4.51
CA ARG A 73 -5.02 2.23 3.08
C ARG A 73 -4.64 0.94 2.41
N PHE A 74 -4.04 0.03 3.17
CA PHE A 74 -3.63 -1.27 2.66
C PHE A 74 -4.79 -2.26 2.69
N SER A 75 -5.48 -2.35 3.83
CA SER A 75 -6.59 -3.28 4.01
C SER A 75 -7.56 -2.73 5.06
N ARG A 76 -8.86 -2.91 4.84
CA ARG A 76 -9.88 -2.48 5.81
C ARG A 76 -10.48 -3.65 6.57
N SER A 77 -10.10 -4.85 6.23
CA SER A 77 -10.62 -6.08 6.85
C SER A 77 -9.48 -6.79 7.56
N ILE A 78 -9.73 -7.20 8.80
CA ILE A 78 -8.73 -7.97 9.55
C ILE A 78 -8.43 -9.28 8.84
N ALA A 79 -9.47 -9.93 8.29
CA ALA A 79 -9.29 -11.19 7.58
C ALA A 79 -8.45 -11.00 6.32
N ASP A 80 -8.73 -9.94 5.56
CA ASP A 80 -7.96 -9.64 4.36
C ASP A 80 -6.52 -9.30 4.70
N PHE A 81 -6.32 -8.53 5.78
CA PHE A 81 -4.98 -8.18 6.20
C PHE A 81 -4.17 -9.42 6.58
N GLY A 82 -4.80 -10.36 7.27
CA GLY A 82 -4.11 -11.60 7.65
C GLY A 82 -3.62 -12.37 6.44
N ARG A 83 -4.47 -12.45 5.42
CA ARG A 83 -4.14 -13.14 4.19
C ARG A 83 -2.99 -12.44 3.45
N LEU A 84 -3.06 -11.11 3.36
CA LEU A 84 -2.01 -10.32 2.72
C LEU A 84 -0.71 -10.42 3.50
N TRP A 85 -0.79 -10.40 4.82
CA TRP A 85 0.37 -10.52 5.69
C TRP A 85 1.13 -11.82 5.44
N GLU A 86 0.38 -12.93 5.25
CA GLU A 86 1.00 -14.22 4.94
C GLU A 86 1.80 -14.16 3.63
N ILE A 87 1.25 -13.47 2.61
CA ILE A 87 1.94 -13.31 1.34
C ILE A 87 3.24 -12.52 1.55
N LEU A 88 3.16 -11.43 2.31
CA LEU A 88 4.33 -10.59 2.56
C LEU A 88 5.41 -11.36 3.31
N LYS A 89 5.03 -12.14 4.32
CA LYS A 89 5.98 -12.95 5.06
C LYS A 89 6.65 -13.99 4.19
N ARG A 90 5.87 -14.62 3.32
CA ARG A 90 6.39 -15.64 2.43
C ARG A 90 7.48 -15.09 1.52
N HIS A 91 7.35 -13.84 1.12
CA HIS A 91 8.30 -13.19 0.22
C HIS A 91 9.29 -12.28 0.95
N SER A 92 9.31 -12.33 2.26
CA SER A 92 10.23 -11.56 3.10
C SER A 92 10.10 -10.06 2.86
N VAL A 93 8.88 -9.58 2.72
CA VAL A 93 8.60 -8.16 2.51
C VAL A 93 8.31 -7.50 3.85
N GLU A 94 9.01 -6.42 4.14
CA GLU A 94 8.75 -5.62 5.34
C GLU A 94 7.55 -4.72 5.12
N PHE A 95 6.73 -4.54 6.15
CA PHE A 95 5.55 -3.68 6.05
C PHE A 95 5.67 -2.55 7.06
N VAL A 96 5.53 -1.30 6.58
CA VAL A 96 5.66 -0.11 7.41
C VAL A 96 4.41 0.75 7.27
N SER A 97 3.79 1.06 8.40
CA SER A 97 2.69 2.01 8.46
C SER A 97 3.19 3.26 9.17
N ILE A 98 3.04 4.42 8.53
CA ILE A 98 3.51 5.69 9.11
C ILE A 98 2.71 6.03 10.36
N ASN A 99 1.41 5.77 10.33
CA ASN A 99 0.52 6.21 11.38
C ASN A 99 -0.16 5.04 12.09
#